data_bd945f1f579cfffab5a4c5478d21a7d4
#
_entry.id   bd945f1f579cfffab5a4c5478d21a7d4
#
_cell.length_a   1.000
_cell.length_b   1.000
_cell.length_c   1.000
_cell.angle_alpha   90.00
_cell.angle_beta   90.00
_cell.angle_gamma   90.00
#
_symmetry.space_group_name_H-M   'P 1'
#
loop_
_entity.id
_entity.type
_entity.pdbx_description
1 polymer ?
#
loop_
_entity_poly.entity_id
_entity_poly.type
_entity_poly.pdbx_seq_one_letter_code
_entity_poly.pdbx_strand_id
1 'polypeptide(L)'
;MDRLIELNLESLKLGLLSSDRYYNKPLLIFNSASFCGYTKQLTSMQQIYEQGQVVPIALPTNEFGGQEPGDNIEINQYYQNKFGITFPITSKIDLQHKFFQTYGTPDWNFNKYLFDRRHVFIKKYPSNVKPEDVLKDV
;
A
#
# COMPACT_ATOMS: atom_id res chain seq x y z
N MET A 1 -11.19 11.19 12.69
CA MET A 1 -10.74 10.29 11.63
C MET A 1 -9.62 9.42 12.19
N ASP A 2 -9.65 8.11 11.91
CA ASP A 2 -8.70 7.18 12.48
C ASP A 2 -7.31 7.39 11.90
N ARG A 3 -6.30 7.26 12.75
CA ARG A 3 -4.91 7.26 12.32
C ARG A 3 -4.48 5.84 11.95
N LEU A 4 -3.46 5.73 11.10
CA LEU A 4 -2.94 4.45 10.64
C LEU A 4 -2.57 3.50 11.79
N ILE A 5 -1.98 4.01 12.86
CA ILE A 5 -1.54 3.21 14.01
C ILE A 5 -2.68 2.40 14.64
N GLU A 6 -3.91 2.89 14.56
CA GLU A 6 -5.08 2.22 15.14
C GLU A 6 -5.53 1.02 14.30
N LEU A 7 -4.99 0.86 13.10
CA LEU A 7 -5.41 -0.17 12.16
C LEU A 7 -4.58 -1.45 12.24
N ASN A 8 -3.54 -1.49 13.05
CA ASN A 8 -2.70 -2.67 13.30
C ASN A 8 -2.16 -3.30 12.00
N LEU A 9 -1.53 -2.49 11.17
CA LEU A 9 -0.88 -2.98 9.96
C LEU A 9 0.50 -3.53 10.31
N GLU A 10 0.81 -4.75 9.88
CA GLU A 10 2.09 -5.40 10.17
C GLU A 10 2.93 -5.60 8.91
N SER A 11 4.22 -5.27 9.01
CA SER A 11 5.21 -5.54 7.98
C SER A 11 6.08 -6.72 8.42
N LEU A 12 6.43 -7.61 7.49
CA LEU A 12 7.31 -8.73 7.79
C LEU A 12 8.69 -8.28 8.27
N LYS A 13 9.19 -7.16 7.75
CA LYS A 13 10.53 -6.65 8.11
C LYS A 13 10.52 -5.78 9.35
N LEU A 14 9.44 -5.00 9.54
CA LEU A 14 9.42 -3.91 10.51
C LEU A 14 8.51 -4.19 11.72
N GLY A 15 7.78 -5.30 11.69
CA GLY A 15 6.76 -5.58 12.70
C GLY A 15 5.57 -4.65 12.55
N LEU A 16 4.93 -4.28 13.65
CA LEU A 16 3.76 -3.41 13.63
C LEU A 16 4.14 -2.02 13.13
N LEU A 17 3.45 -1.55 12.09
CA LEU A 17 3.69 -0.22 11.54
C LEU A 17 3.03 0.83 12.41
N SER A 18 3.83 1.77 12.90
CA SER A 18 3.38 2.88 13.72
C SER A 18 3.42 4.17 12.92
N SER A 19 2.44 5.06 13.14
CA SER A 19 2.45 6.37 12.51
C SER A 19 3.69 7.19 12.88
N ASP A 20 4.29 6.93 14.05
CA ASP A 20 5.49 7.63 14.49
C ASP A 20 6.69 7.36 13.60
N ARG A 21 6.78 6.17 13.00
CA ARG A 21 7.84 5.80 12.07
C ARG A 21 7.87 6.71 10.85
N TYR A 22 6.69 7.20 10.45
CA TYR A 22 6.53 8.02 9.24
C TYR A 22 6.08 9.44 9.59
N TYR A 23 6.55 9.93 10.73
CA TYR A 23 6.21 11.28 11.21
C TYR A 23 6.44 12.32 10.12
N ASN A 24 5.44 13.16 9.91
CA ASN A 24 5.48 14.28 8.96
C ASN A 24 5.66 13.85 7.49
N LYS A 25 5.32 12.59 7.16
CA LYS A 25 5.37 12.08 5.79
C LYS A 25 3.97 11.68 5.32
N PRO A 26 3.51 12.16 4.16
CA PRO A 26 2.30 11.61 3.55
C PRO A 26 2.46 10.12 3.26
N LEU A 27 1.35 9.38 3.32
CA LEU A 27 1.34 7.95 3.06
C LEU A 27 0.47 7.65 1.85
N LEU A 28 0.95 6.77 0.98
CA LEU A 28 0.21 6.26 -0.16
C LEU A 28 0.05 4.75 0.04
N ILE A 29 -1.09 4.36 0.60
CA ILE A 29 -1.37 2.95 0.90
C ILE A 29 -2.20 2.37 -0.24
N PHE A 30 -1.90 1.14 -0.65
CA PHE A 30 -2.59 0.52 -1.78
C PHE A 30 -2.68 -0.99 -1.60
N ASN A 31 -3.77 -1.58 -2.07
CA ASN A 31 -3.90 -3.03 -2.08
C ASN A 31 -3.17 -3.57 -3.31
N SER A 32 -2.27 -4.53 -3.09
CA SER A 32 -1.34 -4.97 -4.13
C SER A 32 -1.55 -6.44 -4.50
N ALA A 33 -1.03 -6.79 -5.67
CA ALA A 33 -1.04 -8.16 -6.18
C ALA A 33 0.19 -8.40 -7.05
N SER A 34 0.67 -9.65 -7.07
CA SER A 34 1.86 -10.04 -7.86
C SER A 34 1.56 -10.22 -9.35
N PHE A 35 0.34 -10.63 -9.71
CA PHE A 35 0.02 -11.10 -11.06
C PHE A 35 -1.11 -10.33 -11.72
N CYS A 36 -1.20 -9.03 -11.46
CA CYS A 36 -2.22 -8.14 -12.03
C CYS A 36 -1.64 -7.34 -13.19
N GLY A 37 -2.49 -6.90 -14.12
CA GLY A 37 -2.06 -5.97 -15.17
C GLY A 37 -1.51 -4.66 -14.63
N TYR A 38 -1.92 -4.27 -13.42
CA TYR A 38 -1.43 -3.05 -12.77
C TYR A 38 -0.19 -3.26 -11.91
N THR A 39 0.32 -4.49 -11.78
CA THR A 39 1.47 -4.79 -10.90
C THR A 39 2.72 -3.97 -11.28
N LYS A 40 2.86 -3.59 -12.55
CA LYS A 40 3.94 -2.70 -12.98
C LYS A 40 3.94 -1.35 -12.27
N GLN A 41 2.84 -0.94 -11.66
CA GLN A 41 2.79 0.28 -10.86
C GLN A 41 3.71 0.21 -9.64
N LEU A 42 4.14 -0.98 -9.22
CA LEU A 42 5.13 -1.12 -8.13
C LEU A 42 6.42 -0.39 -8.45
N THR A 43 6.84 -0.36 -9.73
CA THR A 43 8.03 0.38 -10.14
C THR A 43 7.87 1.88 -9.88
N SER A 44 6.72 2.45 -10.25
CA SER A 44 6.43 3.86 -9.98
C SER A 44 6.36 4.16 -8.48
N MET A 45 5.78 3.24 -7.71
CA MET A 45 5.71 3.38 -6.24
C MET A 45 7.11 3.42 -5.63
N GLN A 46 8.01 2.56 -6.11
CA GLN A 46 9.40 2.56 -5.61
C GLN A 46 10.12 3.86 -5.96
N GLN A 47 9.92 4.41 -7.16
CA GLN A 47 10.49 5.68 -7.56
C GLN A 47 10.01 6.81 -6.65
N ILE A 48 8.71 6.83 -6.34
CA ILE A 48 8.12 7.82 -5.42
C ILE A 48 8.77 7.71 -4.04
N TYR A 49 8.95 6.49 -3.55
CA TYR A 49 9.58 6.25 -2.26
C TYR A 49 11.02 6.80 -2.23
N GLU A 50 11.77 6.55 -3.29
CA GLU A 50 13.16 6.99 -3.38
C GLU A 50 13.28 8.51 -3.42
N GLN A 51 12.27 9.21 -3.90
CA GLN A 51 12.23 10.67 -3.88
C GLN A 51 12.03 11.25 -2.48
N GLY A 52 11.54 10.46 -1.54
CA GLY A 52 11.49 10.81 -0.13
C GLY A 52 10.34 11.69 0.32
N GLN A 53 9.42 12.08 -0.56
CA GLN A 53 8.29 12.94 -0.19
C GLN A 53 7.10 12.18 0.36
N VAL A 54 6.88 10.97 -0.12
CA VAL A 54 5.70 10.14 0.21
C VAL A 54 6.17 8.73 0.49
N VAL A 55 5.55 8.05 1.45
CA VAL A 55 5.86 6.66 1.79
C VAL A 55 4.75 5.76 1.26
N PRO A 56 5.02 4.95 0.21
CA PRO A 56 4.09 3.90 -0.21
C PRO A 56 4.08 2.77 0.81
N ILE A 57 2.90 2.15 1.01
CA ILE A 57 2.76 0.95 1.82
C ILE A 57 1.86 -0.02 1.06
N ALA A 58 2.38 -1.21 0.76
CA ALA A 58 1.64 -2.23 0.03
C ALA A 58 0.87 -3.14 0.99
N LEU A 59 -0.41 -3.36 0.69
CA LEU A 59 -1.29 -4.30 1.40
C LEU A 59 -1.62 -5.46 0.45
N PRO A 60 -0.81 -6.53 0.44
CA PRO A 60 -1.10 -7.66 -0.46
C PRO A 60 -2.47 -8.27 -0.15
N THR A 61 -3.29 -8.47 -1.20
CA THR A 61 -4.66 -8.93 -1.05
C THR A 61 -5.02 -9.86 -2.21
N ASN A 62 -5.52 -11.07 -1.90
CA ASN A 62 -5.80 -12.10 -2.91
C ASN A 62 -7.27 -12.15 -3.35
N GLU A 63 -8.06 -11.12 -3.04
CA GLU A 63 -9.53 -11.17 -3.22
C GLU A 63 -9.98 -10.86 -4.65
N PHE A 64 -9.09 -10.35 -5.50
CA PHE A 64 -9.44 -9.93 -6.86
C PHE A 64 -8.74 -10.81 -7.89
N GLY A 65 -9.48 -11.75 -8.46
CA GLY A 65 -8.96 -12.66 -9.48
C GLY A 65 -7.94 -13.67 -8.98
N GLY A 66 -7.75 -13.81 -7.66
CA GLY A 66 -6.76 -14.71 -7.12
C GLY A 66 -5.33 -14.35 -7.53
N GLN A 67 -5.03 -13.06 -7.72
CA GLN A 67 -3.77 -12.60 -8.29
C GLN A 67 -2.66 -12.36 -7.27
N GLU A 68 -2.90 -12.72 -5.99
CA GLU A 68 -1.89 -12.71 -4.92
C GLU A 68 -1.94 -14.04 -4.15
N PRO A 69 -1.66 -15.19 -4.80
CA PRO A 69 -1.85 -16.50 -4.17
C PRO A 69 -0.74 -16.91 -3.22
N GLY A 70 0.45 -16.27 -3.29
CA GLY A 70 1.58 -16.64 -2.47
C GLY A 70 1.39 -16.38 -0.98
N ASP A 71 2.25 -16.97 -0.15
CA ASP A 71 2.31 -16.64 1.26
C ASP A 71 3.11 -15.33 1.46
N ASN A 72 3.17 -14.85 2.71
CA ASN A 72 3.81 -13.57 3.00
C ASN A 72 5.29 -13.54 2.61
N ILE A 73 6.00 -14.64 2.80
CA ILE A 73 7.44 -14.73 2.48
C ILE A 73 7.62 -14.69 0.96
N GLU A 74 6.84 -15.46 0.22
CA GLU A 74 6.88 -15.51 -1.25
C GLU A 74 6.56 -14.14 -1.85
N ILE A 75 5.54 -13.45 -1.35
CA ILE A 75 5.14 -12.13 -1.81
C ILE A 75 6.28 -11.13 -1.60
N ASN A 76 6.85 -11.08 -0.41
CA ASN A 76 7.96 -10.18 -0.11
C ASN A 76 9.15 -10.42 -1.01
N GLN A 77 9.52 -11.69 -1.21
CA GLN A 77 10.64 -12.04 -2.09
C GLN A 77 10.37 -11.64 -3.53
N TYR A 78 9.16 -11.86 -4.03
CA TYR A 78 8.78 -11.51 -5.38
C TYR A 78 8.87 -10.01 -5.62
N TYR A 79 8.33 -9.21 -4.70
CA TYR A 79 8.37 -7.75 -4.82
C TYR A 79 9.80 -7.23 -4.79
N GLN A 80 10.62 -7.77 -3.90
CA GLN A 80 12.02 -7.37 -3.77
C GLN A 80 12.85 -7.77 -4.98
N ASN A 81 12.72 -9.01 -5.42
CA ASN A 81 13.56 -9.54 -6.50
C ASN A 81 13.16 -9.00 -7.87
N LYS A 82 11.88 -8.86 -8.14
CA LYS A 82 11.41 -8.42 -9.45
C LYS A 82 11.37 -6.91 -9.59
N PHE A 83 10.97 -6.19 -8.55
CA PHE A 83 10.72 -4.75 -8.62
C PHE A 83 11.67 -3.93 -7.73
N GLY A 84 12.54 -4.57 -6.99
CA GLY A 84 13.48 -3.86 -6.10
C GLY A 84 12.81 -3.07 -4.99
N ILE A 85 11.66 -3.54 -4.49
CA ILE A 85 10.87 -2.78 -3.52
C ILE A 85 11.59 -2.70 -2.18
N THR A 86 11.68 -1.48 -1.64
CA THR A 86 12.26 -1.21 -0.31
C THR A 86 11.28 -0.51 0.63
N PHE A 87 10.12 -0.06 0.12
CA PHE A 87 9.09 0.48 1.00
C PHE A 87 8.35 -0.66 1.74
N PRO A 88 7.58 -0.34 2.81
CA PRO A 88 6.94 -1.38 3.62
C PRO A 88 5.90 -2.19 2.83
N ILE A 89 5.93 -3.50 3.05
CA ILE A 89 4.96 -4.47 2.52
C ILE A 89 4.37 -5.17 3.74
N THR A 90 3.05 -5.10 3.92
CA THR A 90 2.41 -5.74 5.08
C THR A 90 2.20 -7.23 4.85
N SER A 91 1.82 -7.93 5.90
CA SER A 91 1.24 -9.27 5.79
C SER A 91 0.00 -9.20 4.92
N LYS A 92 -0.29 -10.29 4.20
CA LYS A 92 -1.48 -10.39 3.36
C LYS A 92 -2.74 -10.17 4.22
N ILE A 93 -3.68 -9.37 3.71
CA ILE A 93 -4.94 -9.09 4.38
C ILE A 93 -6.11 -9.39 3.45
N ASP A 94 -7.30 -9.56 4.03
CA ASP A 94 -8.54 -9.73 3.28
C ASP A 94 -9.41 -8.46 3.36
N LEU A 95 -10.56 -8.49 2.69
CA LEU A 95 -11.46 -7.33 2.63
C LEU A 95 -12.16 -7.05 3.95
N GLN A 96 -12.10 -7.99 4.91
CA GLN A 96 -12.68 -7.79 6.24
C GLN A 96 -11.76 -6.98 7.14
N HIS A 97 -10.52 -6.73 6.72
CA HIS A 97 -9.58 -5.97 7.52
C HIS A 97 -10.13 -4.58 7.82
N LYS A 98 -9.88 -4.10 9.04
CA LYS A 98 -10.39 -2.80 9.52
C LYS A 98 -10.00 -1.64 8.60
N PHE A 99 -8.85 -1.71 7.95
CA PHE A 99 -8.40 -0.67 7.03
C PHE A 99 -9.44 -0.43 5.94
N PHE A 100 -9.88 -1.50 5.26
CA PHE A 100 -10.86 -1.38 4.19
C PHE A 100 -12.24 -0.99 4.73
N GLN A 101 -12.59 -1.46 5.91
CA GLN A 101 -13.86 -1.11 6.54
C GLN A 101 -13.91 0.39 6.90
N THR A 102 -12.76 0.97 7.23
CA THR A 102 -12.68 2.38 7.63
C THR A 102 -12.59 3.31 6.42
N TYR A 103 -11.75 2.98 5.43
CA TYR A 103 -11.42 3.90 4.33
C TYR A 103 -12.05 3.52 3.00
N GLY A 104 -12.75 2.43 2.93
CA GLY A 104 -13.47 1.98 1.75
C GLY A 104 -12.89 0.70 1.17
N THR A 105 -13.79 -0.21 0.77
CA THR A 105 -13.43 -1.47 0.14
C THR A 105 -12.92 -1.20 -1.28
N PRO A 106 -11.76 -1.75 -1.68
CA PRO A 106 -11.32 -1.61 -3.06
C PRO A 106 -12.24 -2.39 -4.01
N ASP A 107 -12.32 -1.94 -5.25
CA ASP A 107 -13.10 -2.63 -6.29
C ASP A 107 -12.22 -3.50 -7.19
N TRP A 108 -10.89 -3.35 -7.08
CA TRP A 108 -9.90 -4.17 -7.78
C TRP A 108 -8.55 -4.00 -7.09
N ASN A 109 -7.51 -4.66 -7.62
CA ASN A 109 -6.14 -4.48 -7.15
C ASN A 109 -5.65 -3.06 -7.47
N PHE A 110 -4.75 -2.54 -6.66
CA PHE A 110 -4.10 -1.24 -6.84
C PHE A 110 -5.05 -0.05 -6.73
N ASN A 111 -6.11 -0.16 -5.94
CA ASN A 111 -6.76 1.02 -5.40
C ASN A 111 -5.79 1.71 -4.44
N LYS A 112 -5.78 3.03 -4.42
CA LYS A 112 -4.84 3.81 -3.64
C LYS A 112 -5.58 4.66 -2.63
N TYR A 113 -4.96 4.85 -1.46
CA TYR A 113 -5.52 5.59 -0.33
C TYR A 113 -4.46 6.59 0.12
N LEU A 114 -4.72 7.87 -0.07
CA LEU A 114 -3.77 8.93 0.24
C LEU A 114 -4.05 9.52 1.62
N PHE A 115 -3.00 9.65 2.43
CA PHE A 115 -3.04 10.25 3.75
C PHE A 115 -2.08 11.42 3.79
N ASP A 116 -2.47 12.51 4.44
CA ASP A 116 -1.61 13.69 4.57
C ASP A 116 -0.48 13.47 5.59
N ARG A 117 0.31 14.50 5.84
CA ARG A 117 1.45 14.44 6.77
C ARG A 117 1.05 14.11 8.20
N ARG A 118 -0.20 14.40 8.56
CA ARG A 118 -0.75 14.09 9.89
C ARG A 118 -1.40 12.71 9.90
N HIS A 119 -1.32 11.97 8.78
CA HIS A 119 -1.92 10.65 8.59
C HIS A 119 -3.44 10.67 8.66
N VAL A 120 -4.02 11.78 8.19
CA VAL A 120 -5.46 11.92 8.01
C VAL A 120 -5.80 11.56 6.56
N PHE A 121 -6.84 10.76 6.38
CA PHE A 121 -7.26 10.30 5.06
C PHE A 121 -7.70 11.47 4.18
N ILE A 122 -7.15 11.54 2.96
CA ILE A 122 -7.51 12.56 1.98
C ILE A 122 -8.50 12.00 0.96
N LYS A 123 -8.14 10.89 0.27
CA LYS A 123 -8.90 10.42 -0.88
C LYS A 123 -8.52 9.01 -1.26
N LYS A 124 -9.48 8.28 -1.83
CA LYS A 124 -9.30 6.96 -2.45
C LYS A 124 -9.30 7.12 -3.97
N TYR A 125 -8.43 6.37 -4.65
CA TYR A 125 -8.27 6.42 -6.11
C TYR A 125 -8.48 5.04 -6.71
N PRO A 126 -9.11 4.94 -7.91
CA PRO A 126 -9.25 3.67 -8.59
C PRO A 126 -7.92 3.14 -9.15
N SER A 127 -7.92 1.87 -9.56
CA SER A 127 -6.72 1.15 -10.01
C SER A 127 -6.00 1.83 -11.17
N ASN A 128 -6.75 2.42 -12.10
CA ASN A 128 -6.18 3.00 -13.31
C ASN A 128 -5.54 4.37 -13.12
N VAL A 129 -5.67 4.99 -11.95
CA VAL A 129 -4.96 6.22 -11.65
C VAL A 129 -3.50 5.89 -11.37
N LYS A 130 -2.59 6.50 -12.11
CA LYS A 130 -1.16 6.25 -11.97
C LYS A 130 -0.65 6.79 -10.62
N PRO A 131 0.31 6.09 -9.97
CA PRO A 131 0.86 6.58 -8.72
C PRO A 131 1.36 8.02 -8.78
N GLU A 132 2.06 8.39 -9.85
CA GLU A 132 2.57 9.75 -10.02
C GLU A 132 1.47 10.80 -10.10
N ASP A 133 0.27 10.43 -10.57
CA ASP A 133 -0.86 11.36 -10.64
C ASP A 133 -1.47 11.64 -9.26
N VAL A 134 -1.32 10.70 -8.32
CA VAL A 134 -1.77 10.91 -6.94
C VAL A 134 -0.96 12.02 -6.27
N LEU A 135 0.29 12.21 -6.65
CA LEU A 135 1.17 13.21 -6.06
C LEU A 135 0.65 14.64 -6.22
N LYS A 136 -0.24 14.88 -7.17
CA LYS A 136 -0.85 16.20 -7.37
C LYS A 136 -1.71 16.63 -6.18
N ASP A 137 -2.16 15.67 -5.39
CA ASP A 137 -3.04 15.92 -4.23
C ASP A 137 -2.29 15.88 -2.90
N VAL A 138 -0.99 15.70 -2.95
CA VAL A 138 -0.14 15.66 -1.75
C VAL A 138 0.11 17.08 -1.20
#